data_b2ad90f9e0166b93ee205e8026858154
#
_entry.id   b2ad90f9e0166b93ee205e8026858154
#
_cell.length_a   1.000
_cell.length_b   1.000
_cell.length_c   1.000
_cell.angle_alpha   90.00
_cell.angle_beta   90.00
_cell.angle_gamma   90.00
#
_symmetry.space_group_name_H-M   'P 1'
#
loop_
_entity.id
_entity.type
_entity.pdbx_description
1 polymer ?
#
loop_
_entity_poly.entity_id
_entity_poly.type
_entity_poly.pdbx_seq_one_letter_code
_entity_poly.pdbx_strand_id
1 'polypeptide(L)'
;MRSLLKTKISQKTLAVSLAMLLATTTAYAVDVSKLEVLTPTLLAPPLVMEHNQVAQGEAKLVKFELTIEEKLMEIDEDGTKVWAMTFNGTVPGPMMVVHEGDYVEIRLINPATNSLEHNIDLHAATGALGGGGLTHVSPGEEVTIRFKANKAGVYVYHCAPGGAMIPWHVVSGMNGAIMVLPREGLTDKAGEAITYDKAYYIGEQDFYIPQDEEGEYKTYDSPSEGFEEMMEVMNTLTPTHEVFNGAVGAITGDNAMTASVGETVLFLHSQANRDTRPHLIGGHGDYVWEKGNFGDDPMTNLETWAIPGGAAGAALYTFQQPGVYAYVNHNLIEAVLKGATAHVVVDGEWNNDLLEQISAPADIQN
;
A
#
# COMPACT_ATOMS: atom_id res chain seq x y z
N MET A 1 17.57 -56.61 -63.40
CA MET A 1 16.81 -57.70 -62.77
C MET A 1 16.75 -57.49 -61.26
N ARG A 2 15.68 -56.94 -60.73
CA ARG A 2 15.22 -57.04 -59.35
C ARG A 2 13.77 -56.56 -59.29
N SER A 3 12.87 -57.50 -59.01
CA SER A 3 11.42 -57.35 -58.86
C SER A 3 11.08 -56.48 -57.66
N LEU A 4 10.23 -55.41 -57.83
CA LEU A 4 9.61 -54.68 -56.80
C LEU A 4 8.25 -55.28 -56.47
N LEU A 5 8.13 -55.89 -55.29
CA LEU A 5 6.86 -56.22 -54.68
C LEU A 5 6.16 -54.92 -54.21
N LYS A 6 4.99 -54.66 -54.75
CA LYS A 6 4.05 -53.66 -54.26
C LYS A 6 3.15 -54.24 -53.20
N THR A 7 3.34 -53.93 -51.96
CA THR A 7 2.40 -54.26 -50.89
C THR A 7 1.36 -53.14 -50.80
N LYS A 8 0.09 -53.47 -51.08
CA LYS A 8 -1.05 -52.59 -50.86
C LYS A 8 -1.41 -52.59 -49.38
N ILE A 9 -1.21 -51.47 -48.72
CA ILE A 9 -1.76 -51.22 -47.37
C ILE A 9 -3.15 -50.59 -47.54
N SER A 10 -4.16 -51.34 -47.07
CA SER A 10 -5.55 -50.89 -46.99
C SER A 10 -5.69 -49.89 -45.86
N GLN A 11 -5.96 -48.62 -46.18
CA GLN A 11 -6.35 -47.60 -45.19
C GLN A 11 -7.82 -47.82 -44.83
N LYS A 12 -8.09 -48.41 -43.69
CA LYS A 12 -9.37 -48.28 -43.01
C LYS A 12 -9.31 -47.02 -42.19
N THR A 13 -9.91 -45.94 -42.69
CA THR A 13 -10.09 -44.68 -41.99
C THR A 13 -11.13 -44.89 -40.88
N LEU A 14 -10.66 -44.95 -39.63
CA LEU A 14 -11.52 -44.93 -38.45
C LEU A 14 -11.81 -43.46 -38.14
N ALA A 15 -12.97 -42.97 -38.57
CA ALA A 15 -13.46 -41.64 -38.18
C ALA A 15 -13.96 -41.72 -36.74
N VAL A 16 -13.12 -41.30 -35.80
CA VAL A 16 -13.53 -41.03 -34.42
C VAL A 16 -14.07 -39.59 -34.40
N SER A 17 -15.40 -39.45 -34.41
CA SER A 17 -16.07 -38.19 -34.19
C SER A 17 -15.92 -37.80 -32.71
N LEU A 18 -14.92 -36.98 -32.39
CA LEU A 18 -14.79 -36.36 -31.09
C LEU A 18 -15.80 -35.21 -31.03
N ALA A 19 -16.99 -35.47 -30.51
CA ALA A 19 -17.93 -34.41 -30.15
C ALA A 19 -17.37 -33.68 -28.91
N MET A 20 -16.63 -32.60 -29.14
CA MET A 20 -16.34 -31.62 -28.07
C MET A 20 -17.67 -30.96 -27.69
N LEU A 21 -18.25 -31.36 -26.57
CA LEU A 21 -19.24 -30.59 -25.86
C LEU A 21 -18.52 -29.34 -25.36
N LEU A 22 -18.56 -28.25 -26.12
CA LEU A 22 -18.29 -26.91 -25.63
C LEU A 22 -19.43 -26.56 -24.66
N ALA A 23 -19.25 -26.92 -23.38
CA ALA A 23 -20.03 -26.33 -22.32
C ALA A 23 -19.62 -24.83 -22.28
N THR A 24 -20.31 -23.98 -23.04
CA THR A 24 -20.27 -22.55 -22.81
C THR A 24 -20.95 -22.30 -21.48
N THR A 25 -20.16 -22.29 -20.40
CA THR A 25 -20.60 -21.65 -19.16
C THR A 25 -20.77 -20.18 -19.51
N THR A 26 -21.98 -19.76 -19.85
CA THR A 26 -22.35 -18.35 -19.79
C THR A 26 -22.17 -17.95 -18.33
N ALA A 27 -21.02 -17.34 -18.03
CA ALA A 27 -20.86 -16.66 -16.77
C ALA A 27 -21.94 -15.57 -16.78
N TYR A 28 -23.05 -15.81 -16.08
CA TYR A 28 -24.03 -14.77 -15.83
C TYR A 28 -23.31 -13.65 -15.09
N ALA A 29 -23.30 -12.47 -15.67
CA ALA A 29 -22.78 -11.29 -14.99
C ALA A 29 -23.53 -11.18 -13.65
N VAL A 30 -22.79 -11.05 -12.57
CA VAL A 30 -23.41 -10.87 -11.24
C VAL A 30 -24.22 -9.59 -11.26
N ASP A 31 -25.48 -9.68 -10.85
CA ASP A 31 -26.34 -8.52 -10.69
C ASP A 31 -25.93 -7.77 -9.41
N VAL A 32 -25.00 -6.83 -9.57
CA VAL A 32 -24.41 -6.07 -8.46
C VAL A 32 -25.48 -5.32 -7.65
N SER A 33 -26.64 -5.01 -8.24
CA SER A 33 -27.74 -4.33 -7.52
C SER A 33 -28.38 -5.18 -6.43
N LYS A 34 -28.12 -6.50 -6.41
CA LYS A 34 -28.64 -7.45 -5.43
C LYS A 34 -27.65 -7.80 -4.32
N LEU A 35 -26.41 -7.33 -4.43
CA LEU A 35 -25.43 -7.55 -3.40
C LEU A 35 -25.74 -6.77 -2.14
N GLU A 36 -25.34 -7.32 -1.00
CA GLU A 36 -25.33 -6.57 0.26
C GLU A 36 -24.35 -5.39 0.13
N VAL A 37 -24.82 -4.21 0.53
CA VAL A 37 -24.04 -2.96 0.44
C VAL A 37 -23.42 -2.67 1.79
N LEU A 38 -22.10 -2.47 1.80
CA LEU A 38 -21.34 -1.97 2.94
C LEU A 38 -20.83 -0.56 2.64
N THR A 39 -20.87 0.32 3.66
CA THR A 39 -20.32 1.68 3.59
C THR A 39 -19.46 1.91 4.83
N PRO A 40 -18.25 1.32 4.88
CA PRO A 40 -17.40 1.44 6.06
C PRO A 40 -16.82 2.85 6.19
N THR A 41 -16.47 3.22 7.42
CA THR A 41 -15.80 4.48 7.72
C THR A 41 -14.30 4.32 7.50
N LEU A 42 -13.73 5.14 6.62
CA LEU A 42 -12.29 5.24 6.44
C LEU A 42 -11.65 5.99 7.61
N LEU A 43 -10.47 5.53 8.03
CA LEU A 43 -9.70 6.14 9.11
C LEU A 43 -8.42 6.76 8.57
N ALA A 44 -7.97 7.82 9.23
CA ALA A 44 -6.66 8.41 8.92
C ALA A 44 -5.54 7.44 9.32
N PRO A 45 -4.50 7.25 8.48
CA PRO A 45 -3.32 6.48 8.84
C PRO A 45 -2.64 7.05 10.13
N PRO A 46 -2.06 6.20 10.99
CA PRO A 46 -1.77 4.79 10.78
C PRO A 46 -2.92 3.82 11.05
N LEU A 47 -4.10 4.30 11.40
CA LEU A 47 -5.24 3.43 11.70
C LEU A 47 -5.81 2.81 10.43
N VAL A 48 -6.20 1.56 10.51
CA VAL A 48 -6.91 0.83 9.46
C VAL A 48 -8.37 0.69 9.86
N MET A 49 -9.27 0.87 8.90
CA MET A 49 -10.71 0.71 9.14
C MET A 49 -11.04 -0.65 9.78
N GLU A 50 -12.09 -0.72 10.58
CA GLU A 50 -12.59 -1.99 11.12
C GLU A 50 -12.99 -2.94 9.99
N HIS A 51 -12.56 -4.19 10.09
CA HIS A 51 -12.81 -5.22 9.08
C HIS A 51 -12.77 -6.63 9.68
N ASN A 52 -13.42 -7.56 9.01
CA ASN A 52 -13.28 -8.98 9.32
C ASN A 52 -12.09 -9.56 8.57
N GLN A 53 -11.28 -10.38 9.24
CA GLN A 53 -10.14 -11.05 8.59
C GLN A 53 -10.58 -12.18 7.64
N VAL A 54 -11.76 -12.73 7.88
CA VAL A 54 -12.41 -13.76 7.05
C VAL A 54 -13.73 -13.20 6.52
N ALA A 55 -13.98 -13.38 5.24
CA ALA A 55 -15.20 -12.87 4.60
C ALA A 55 -16.47 -13.46 5.22
N GLN A 56 -17.46 -12.61 5.42
CA GLN A 56 -18.78 -13.01 5.93
C GLN A 56 -19.75 -13.20 4.75
N GLY A 57 -20.00 -14.49 4.39
CA GLY A 57 -20.93 -14.87 3.32
C GLY A 57 -20.43 -14.57 1.90
N GLU A 58 -21.35 -14.22 1.01
CA GLU A 58 -21.08 -13.97 -0.41
C GLU A 58 -20.37 -12.62 -0.65
N ALA A 59 -19.99 -12.38 -1.92
CA ALA A 59 -19.42 -11.09 -2.33
C ALA A 59 -20.33 -9.91 -1.98
N LYS A 60 -19.75 -8.80 -1.60
CA LYS A 60 -20.43 -7.55 -1.21
C LYS A 60 -20.21 -6.46 -2.26
N LEU A 61 -21.03 -5.44 -2.21
CA LEU A 61 -20.76 -4.14 -2.82
C LEU A 61 -20.26 -3.19 -1.72
N VAL A 62 -18.96 -2.92 -1.70
CA VAL A 62 -18.33 -2.03 -0.72
C VAL A 62 -18.16 -0.65 -1.33
N LYS A 63 -18.70 0.39 -0.68
CA LYS A 63 -18.70 1.76 -1.16
C LYS A 63 -17.79 2.63 -0.31
N PHE A 64 -16.91 3.35 -0.96
CA PHE A 64 -16.01 4.34 -0.36
C PHE A 64 -16.26 5.72 -0.97
N GLU A 65 -15.98 6.74 -0.19
CA GLU A 65 -15.94 8.13 -0.64
C GLU A 65 -14.53 8.68 -0.39
N LEU A 66 -13.92 9.25 -1.42
CA LEU A 66 -12.63 9.91 -1.35
C LEU A 66 -12.81 11.36 -1.80
N THR A 67 -12.59 12.29 -0.88
CA THR A 67 -12.57 13.71 -1.17
C THR A 67 -11.13 14.16 -1.38
N ILE A 68 -10.89 14.85 -2.48
CA ILE A 68 -9.58 15.42 -2.81
C ILE A 68 -9.42 16.75 -2.08
N GLU A 69 -8.28 16.94 -1.41
CA GLU A 69 -7.93 18.20 -0.79
C GLU A 69 -6.51 18.62 -1.21
N GLU A 70 -6.41 19.84 -1.78
CA GLU A 70 -5.14 20.54 -1.96
C GLU A 70 -4.92 21.44 -0.74
N LYS A 71 -3.87 21.20 0.02
CA LYS A 71 -3.63 21.94 1.26
C LYS A 71 -2.16 22.13 1.57
N LEU A 72 -1.83 23.24 2.22
CA LEU A 72 -0.49 23.47 2.74
C LEU A 72 -0.30 22.65 4.02
N MET A 73 0.71 21.78 4.04
CA MET A 73 1.06 20.93 5.18
C MET A 73 2.47 21.26 5.66
N GLU A 74 2.64 21.32 6.97
CA GLU A 74 3.94 21.37 7.62
C GLU A 74 4.45 19.93 7.79
N ILE A 75 5.70 19.67 7.41
CA ILE A 75 6.22 18.29 7.29
C ILE A 75 7.42 18.02 8.20
N ASP A 76 7.95 19.00 8.91
CA ASP A 76 9.03 18.87 9.87
C ASP A 76 8.94 19.91 10.99
N GLU A 77 9.82 19.78 12.00
CA GLU A 77 9.90 20.70 13.15
C GLU A 77 10.51 22.08 12.80
N ASP A 78 11.17 22.21 11.66
CA ASP A 78 11.74 23.46 11.15
C ASP A 78 10.68 24.33 10.45
N GLY A 79 9.46 23.80 10.29
CA GLY A 79 8.33 24.49 9.70
C GLY A 79 8.32 24.46 8.17
N THR A 80 9.02 23.48 7.57
CA THR A 80 8.99 23.25 6.13
C THR A 80 7.58 22.92 5.67
N LYS A 81 7.09 23.59 4.63
CA LYS A 81 5.73 23.43 4.13
C LYS A 81 5.69 22.98 2.70
N VAL A 82 4.74 22.07 2.41
CA VAL A 82 4.46 21.58 1.07
C VAL A 82 2.98 21.74 0.74
N TRP A 83 2.67 22.07 -0.51
CA TRP A 83 1.33 21.89 -1.03
C TRP A 83 1.08 20.41 -1.24
N ALA A 84 0.40 19.79 -0.27
CA ALA A 84 0.02 18.39 -0.38
C ALA A 84 -1.28 18.25 -1.19
N MET A 85 -1.29 17.26 -2.07
CA MET A 85 -2.47 16.77 -2.77
C MET A 85 -2.88 15.47 -2.09
N THR A 86 -4.10 15.39 -1.59
CA THR A 86 -4.47 14.32 -0.67
C THR A 86 -5.79 13.66 -1.03
N PHE A 87 -5.96 12.41 -0.61
CA PHE A 87 -7.25 11.76 -0.50
C PHE A 87 -7.70 11.82 0.98
N ASN A 88 -8.84 12.43 1.25
CA ASN A 88 -9.40 12.64 2.61
C ASN A 88 -8.47 13.41 3.55
N GLY A 89 -7.66 14.34 3.01
CA GLY A 89 -6.87 15.28 3.79
C GLY A 89 -5.65 14.70 4.50
N THR A 90 -5.22 13.48 4.22
CA THR A 90 -4.04 12.82 4.82
C THR A 90 -3.03 12.36 3.77
N VAL A 91 -1.78 12.26 4.16
CA VAL A 91 -0.69 11.63 3.40
C VAL A 91 -0.13 10.48 4.24
N PRO A 92 -0.24 9.23 3.77
CA PRO A 92 -1.02 8.82 2.60
C PRO A 92 -2.52 8.98 2.82
N GLY A 93 -3.31 8.81 1.76
CA GLY A 93 -4.76 8.61 1.86
C GLY A 93 -5.11 7.33 2.63
N PRO A 94 -6.37 7.16 3.07
CA PRO A 94 -6.75 6.09 3.97
C PRO A 94 -6.61 4.68 3.36
N MET A 95 -6.35 3.68 4.22
CA MET A 95 -6.37 2.28 3.83
C MET A 95 -7.81 1.81 3.63
N MET A 96 -8.14 1.36 2.42
CA MET A 96 -9.38 0.65 2.15
C MET A 96 -9.19 -0.85 2.41
N VAL A 97 -10.20 -1.54 2.95
CA VAL A 97 -10.16 -3.00 3.15
C VAL A 97 -11.40 -3.65 2.57
N VAL A 98 -11.21 -4.68 1.75
CA VAL A 98 -12.25 -5.50 1.14
C VAL A 98 -11.81 -6.96 1.06
N HIS A 99 -12.69 -7.87 0.63
CA HIS A 99 -12.32 -9.26 0.37
C HIS A 99 -12.28 -9.55 -1.14
N GLU A 100 -11.49 -10.55 -1.50
CA GLU A 100 -11.43 -11.04 -2.87
C GLU A 100 -12.83 -11.41 -3.37
N GLY A 101 -13.14 -10.96 -4.57
CA GLY A 101 -14.45 -11.17 -5.19
C GLY A 101 -15.48 -10.08 -4.90
N ASP A 102 -15.25 -9.20 -3.92
CA ASP A 102 -16.13 -8.05 -3.64
C ASP A 102 -16.10 -7.05 -4.80
N TYR A 103 -17.18 -6.30 -4.94
CA TYR A 103 -17.27 -5.15 -5.82
C TYR A 103 -16.98 -3.89 -5.01
N VAL A 104 -16.04 -3.10 -5.48
CA VAL A 104 -15.62 -1.85 -4.86
C VAL A 104 -16.16 -0.69 -5.68
N GLU A 105 -16.89 0.21 -5.04
CA GLU A 105 -17.40 1.44 -5.66
C GLU A 105 -16.76 2.63 -4.94
N ILE A 106 -16.04 3.46 -5.68
CA ILE A 106 -15.38 4.65 -5.16
C ILE A 106 -16.02 5.87 -5.78
N ARG A 107 -16.58 6.74 -4.94
CA ARG A 107 -16.99 8.08 -5.30
C ARG A 107 -15.81 9.02 -5.04
N LEU A 108 -15.22 9.56 -6.09
CA LEU A 108 -14.13 10.52 -6.05
C LEU A 108 -14.70 11.92 -6.23
N ILE A 109 -14.41 12.81 -5.30
CA ILE A 109 -14.94 14.17 -5.26
C ILE A 109 -13.77 15.16 -5.32
N ASN A 110 -13.79 16.07 -6.29
CA ASN A 110 -12.86 17.19 -6.38
C ASN A 110 -13.61 18.49 -6.06
N PRO A 111 -13.54 19.02 -4.83
CA PRO A 111 -14.24 20.22 -4.44
C PRO A 111 -13.86 21.44 -5.30
N ALA A 112 -14.80 22.38 -5.48
CA ALA A 112 -14.56 23.61 -6.23
C ALA A 112 -13.52 24.56 -5.59
N THR A 113 -13.08 24.26 -4.39
CA THR A 113 -11.99 24.98 -3.69
C THR A 113 -10.60 24.56 -4.15
N ASN A 114 -10.46 23.40 -4.78
CA ASN A 114 -9.22 22.94 -5.38
C ASN A 114 -8.94 23.69 -6.70
N SER A 115 -7.70 23.60 -7.16
CA SER A 115 -7.23 24.33 -8.34
C SER A 115 -6.84 23.43 -9.52
N LEU A 116 -6.61 22.14 -9.29
CA LEU A 116 -6.09 21.19 -10.25
C LEU A 116 -7.11 20.11 -10.63
N GLU A 117 -6.93 19.54 -11.81
CA GLU A 117 -7.59 18.29 -12.21
C GLU A 117 -6.92 17.09 -11.55
N HIS A 118 -7.72 16.16 -11.10
CA HIS A 118 -7.26 14.92 -10.45
C HIS A 118 -8.00 13.71 -11.01
N ASN A 119 -7.48 12.52 -10.69
CA ASN A 119 -8.11 11.24 -10.96
C ASN A 119 -7.67 10.18 -9.94
N ILE A 120 -8.02 8.93 -10.16
CA ILE A 120 -7.51 7.80 -9.37
C ILE A 120 -7.17 6.62 -10.28
N ASP A 121 -5.92 6.15 -10.18
CA ASP A 121 -5.41 4.89 -10.70
C ASP A 121 -5.39 3.87 -9.56
N LEU A 122 -5.98 2.70 -9.79
CA LEU A 122 -6.18 1.65 -8.80
C LEU A 122 -5.41 0.40 -9.20
N HIS A 123 -4.28 0.12 -8.56
CA HIS A 123 -3.47 -1.08 -8.87
C HIS A 123 -4.23 -2.39 -8.58
N ALA A 124 -5.25 -2.36 -7.70
CA ALA A 124 -6.13 -3.50 -7.43
C ALA A 124 -7.16 -3.77 -8.55
N ALA A 125 -7.40 -2.79 -9.45
CA ALA A 125 -8.39 -2.91 -10.50
C ALA A 125 -7.84 -3.59 -11.75
N THR A 126 -8.65 -4.43 -12.39
CA THR A 126 -8.31 -5.00 -13.69
C THR A 126 -8.96 -4.17 -14.79
N GLY A 127 -8.18 -3.37 -15.48
CA GLY A 127 -8.64 -2.51 -16.58
C GLY A 127 -7.54 -1.56 -17.04
N ALA A 128 -7.73 -0.94 -18.20
CA ALA A 128 -6.75 -0.02 -18.76
C ALA A 128 -6.53 1.17 -17.81
N LEU A 129 -5.25 1.49 -17.56
CA LEU A 129 -4.82 2.59 -16.68
C LEU A 129 -5.44 2.52 -15.27
N GLY A 130 -5.73 1.29 -14.74
CA GLY A 130 -6.31 1.13 -13.41
C GLY A 130 -7.60 1.91 -13.15
N GLY A 131 -8.28 2.37 -14.19
CA GLY A 131 -9.44 3.25 -14.14
C GLY A 131 -9.11 4.75 -14.22
N GLY A 132 -7.83 5.14 -14.23
CA GLY A 132 -7.40 6.54 -14.26
C GLY A 132 -8.01 7.34 -15.42
N GLY A 133 -8.10 6.74 -16.62
CA GLY A 133 -8.73 7.38 -17.77
C GLY A 133 -10.26 7.54 -17.68
N LEU A 134 -10.90 6.98 -16.65
CA LEU A 134 -12.36 7.04 -16.42
C LEU A 134 -12.73 7.93 -15.22
N THR A 135 -11.75 8.49 -14.54
CA THR A 135 -11.95 9.13 -13.22
C THR A 135 -11.40 10.56 -13.16
N HIS A 136 -11.13 11.18 -14.30
CA HIS A 136 -10.76 12.61 -14.35
C HIS A 136 -11.89 13.48 -13.80
N VAL A 137 -11.56 14.32 -12.83
CA VAL A 137 -12.47 15.29 -12.21
C VAL A 137 -11.80 16.65 -12.10
N SER A 138 -12.40 17.67 -12.70
CA SER A 138 -12.00 19.06 -12.53
C SER A 138 -12.53 19.60 -11.19
N PRO A 139 -12.03 20.74 -10.70
CA PRO A 139 -12.61 21.39 -9.52
C PRO A 139 -14.11 21.61 -9.62
N GLY A 140 -14.85 21.11 -8.63
CA GLY A 140 -16.32 21.10 -8.59
C GLY A 140 -17.00 19.90 -9.22
N GLU A 141 -16.23 18.91 -9.66
CA GLU A 141 -16.75 17.67 -10.26
C GLU A 141 -16.57 16.45 -9.33
N GLU A 142 -17.34 15.42 -9.60
CA GLU A 142 -17.23 14.11 -8.97
C GLU A 142 -17.45 13.01 -9.99
N VAL A 143 -16.90 11.83 -9.70
CA VAL A 143 -17.12 10.61 -10.49
C VAL A 143 -17.24 9.41 -9.59
N THR A 144 -17.99 8.40 -10.03
CA THR A 144 -18.04 7.11 -9.34
C THR A 144 -17.53 6.02 -10.27
N ILE A 145 -16.53 5.28 -9.81
CA ILE A 145 -16.01 4.11 -10.51
C ILE A 145 -16.34 2.84 -9.72
N ARG A 146 -16.54 1.73 -10.42
CA ARG A 146 -16.71 0.41 -9.82
C ARG A 146 -15.78 -0.59 -10.47
N PHE A 147 -15.11 -1.40 -9.63
CA PHE A 147 -14.33 -2.55 -10.08
C PHE A 147 -14.60 -3.76 -9.20
N LYS A 148 -14.18 -4.94 -9.64
CA LYS A 148 -14.20 -6.16 -8.85
C LYS A 148 -12.79 -6.43 -8.31
N ALA A 149 -12.66 -6.63 -7.02
CA ALA A 149 -11.40 -7.01 -6.37
C ALA A 149 -11.08 -8.49 -6.66
N ASN A 150 -10.34 -8.75 -7.75
CA ASN A 150 -10.13 -10.09 -8.28
C ASN A 150 -8.90 -10.81 -7.73
N LYS A 151 -8.03 -10.11 -7.03
CA LYS A 151 -6.74 -10.60 -6.53
C LYS A 151 -6.57 -10.20 -5.08
N ALA A 152 -6.32 -11.17 -4.22
CA ALA A 152 -5.96 -10.89 -2.84
C ALA A 152 -4.55 -10.29 -2.75
N GLY A 153 -4.40 -9.23 -1.95
CA GLY A 153 -3.13 -8.54 -1.78
C GLY A 153 -3.28 -7.12 -1.24
N VAL A 154 -2.16 -6.43 -1.11
CA VAL A 154 -2.12 -4.99 -0.77
C VAL A 154 -1.64 -4.23 -2.00
N TYR A 155 -2.37 -3.21 -2.39
CA TYR A 155 -2.15 -2.48 -3.64
C TYR A 155 -2.18 -0.98 -3.40
N VAL A 156 -1.32 -0.25 -4.11
CA VAL A 156 -1.35 1.22 -4.13
C VAL A 156 -2.54 1.71 -4.95
N TYR A 157 -3.09 2.85 -4.59
CA TYR A 157 -3.85 3.72 -5.47
C TYR A 157 -3.22 5.12 -5.46
N HIS A 158 -3.28 5.84 -6.56
CA HIS A 158 -2.69 7.17 -6.66
C HIS A 158 -3.33 8.00 -7.77
N CYS A 159 -3.08 9.30 -7.75
CA CYS A 159 -3.44 10.18 -8.84
C CYS A 159 -2.49 9.99 -10.04
N ALA A 160 -3.04 9.97 -11.26
CA ALA A 160 -2.28 9.80 -12.51
C ALA A 160 -2.91 10.59 -13.67
N PRO A 161 -2.96 11.95 -13.60
CA PRO A 161 -3.71 12.75 -14.57
C PRO A 161 -3.06 12.80 -15.95
N GLY A 162 -1.75 12.53 -16.07
CA GLY A 162 -1.04 12.39 -17.34
C GLY A 162 0.31 13.08 -17.37
N GLY A 163 1.25 12.55 -18.16
CA GLY A 163 2.57 13.13 -18.38
C GLY A 163 3.35 13.41 -17.10
N ALA A 164 3.99 14.59 -17.01
CA ALA A 164 4.75 15.03 -15.85
C ALA A 164 3.91 15.28 -14.59
N MET A 165 2.59 15.42 -14.74
CA MET A 165 1.67 15.57 -13.62
C MET A 165 1.57 14.31 -12.78
N ILE A 166 1.79 13.12 -13.35
CA ILE A 166 1.73 11.84 -12.63
C ILE A 166 2.73 11.83 -11.47
N PRO A 167 4.05 11.89 -11.70
CA PRO A 167 5.01 11.89 -10.61
C PRO A 167 4.82 13.07 -9.66
N TRP A 168 4.52 14.25 -10.18
CA TRP A 168 4.31 15.44 -9.34
C TRP A 168 3.18 15.26 -8.34
N HIS A 169 1.99 14.77 -8.76
CA HIS A 169 0.87 14.53 -7.85
C HIS A 169 1.20 13.45 -6.82
N VAL A 170 1.89 12.36 -7.25
CA VAL A 170 2.30 11.28 -6.35
C VAL A 170 3.27 11.77 -5.28
N VAL A 171 4.34 12.49 -5.68
CA VAL A 171 5.33 13.01 -4.71
C VAL A 171 4.83 14.22 -3.93
N SER A 172 3.67 14.78 -4.30
CA SER A 172 2.93 15.76 -3.49
C SER A 172 1.98 15.11 -2.49
N GLY A 173 2.00 13.77 -2.35
CA GLY A 173 1.25 13.04 -1.34
C GLY A 173 -0.02 12.33 -1.82
N MET A 174 -0.35 12.41 -3.12
CA MET A 174 -1.63 11.90 -3.64
C MET A 174 -1.59 10.42 -3.94
N ASN A 175 -1.43 9.62 -2.90
CA ASN A 175 -1.43 8.17 -2.93
C ASN A 175 -2.03 7.58 -1.65
N GLY A 176 -2.33 6.29 -1.69
CA GLY A 176 -2.83 5.51 -0.57
C GLY A 176 -2.80 4.02 -0.92
N ALA A 177 -3.46 3.17 -0.13
CA ALA A 177 -3.49 1.74 -0.44
C ALA A 177 -4.85 1.08 -0.16
N ILE A 178 -5.06 -0.06 -0.80
CA ILE A 178 -6.21 -0.94 -0.59
C ILE A 178 -5.69 -2.35 -0.27
N MET A 179 -6.21 -2.94 0.81
CA MET A 179 -6.00 -4.34 1.15
C MET A 179 -7.19 -5.17 0.68
N VAL A 180 -6.93 -6.15 -0.15
CA VAL A 180 -7.88 -7.16 -0.59
C VAL A 180 -7.54 -8.46 0.13
N LEU A 181 -8.28 -8.80 1.18
CA LEU A 181 -8.07 -10.03 1.93
C LEU A 181 -8.56 -11.26 1.14
N PRO A 182 -7.87 -12.41 1.23
CA PRO A 182 -8.45 -13.67 0.80
C PRO A 182 -9.76 -13.92 1.54
N ARG A 183 -10.73 -14.54 0.90
CA ARG A 183 -12.03 -14.79 1.55
C ARG A 183 -11.93 -15.65 2.81
N GLU A 184 -11.01 -16.60 2.81
CA GLU A 184 -10.76 -17.52 3.94
C GLU A 184 -9.77 -16.93 4.98
N GLY A 185 -9.31 -15.68 4.76
CA GLY A 185 -8.28 -15.05 5.58
C GLY A 185 -6.85 -15.36 5.10
N LEU A 186 -5.87 -14.85 5.82
CA LEU A 186 -4.46 -15.10 5.54
C LEU A 186 -4.08 -16.52 5.99
N THR A 187 -3.19 -17.17 5.26
CA THR A 187 -2.68 -18.50 5.58
C THR A 187 -1.16 -18.56 5.44
N ASP A 188 -0.55 -19.47 6.20
CA ASP A 188 0.84 -19.83 6.03
C ASP A 188 1.02 -20.87 4.89
N LYS A 189 2.28 -21.26 4.66
CA LYS A 189 2.63 -22.25 3.64
C LYS A 189 2.00 -23.63 3.86
N ALA A 190 1.62 -23.99 5.09
CA ALA A 190 0.92 -25.22 5.39
C ALA A 190 -0.60 -25.12 5.22
N GLY A 191 -1.11 -23.92 4.94
CA GLY A 191 -2.53 -23.61 4.86
C GLY A 191 -3.17 -23.35 6.22
N GLU A 192 -2.37 -23.20 7.28
CA GLU A 192 -2.88 -22.83 8.60
C GLU A 192 -3.23 -21.34 8.65
N ALA A 193 -4.32 -21.01 9.34
CA ALA A 193 -4.80 -19.64 9.41
C ALA A 193 -3.81 -18.73 10.17
N ILE A 194 -3.50 -17.58 9.57
CA ILE A 194 -2.74 -16.50 10.19
C ILE A 194 -3.75 -15.42 10.60
N THR A 195 -3.70 -15.00 11.87
CA THR A 195 -4.55 -13.93 12.41
C THR A 195 -3.72 -12.84 13.06
N TYR A 196 -4.30 -11.66 13.22
CA TYR A 196 -3.67 -10.51 13.89
C TYR A 196 -4.67 -9.82 14.81
N ASP A 197 -4.13 -9.16 15.85
CA ASP A 197 -4.94 -8.41 16.82
C ASP A 197 -5.15 -6.97 16.38
N LYS A 198 -4.14 -6.40 15.69
CA LYS A 198 -4.14 -5.02 15.20
C LYS A 198 -3.58 -4.95 13.79
N ALA A 199 -3.99 -3.94 13.04
CA ALA A 199 -3.39 -3.58 11.77
C ALA A 199 -3.03 -2.08 11.76
N TYR A 200 -1.84 -1.76 11.26
CA TYR A 200 -1.39 -0.39 11.04
C TYR A 200 -0.97 -0.18 9.60
N TYR A 201 -1.29 1.01 9.07
CA TYR A 201 -0.90 1.41 7.75
C TYR A 201 0.15 2.52 7.79
N ILE A 202 1.30 2.24 7.19
CA ILE A 202 2.43 3.15 7.04
C ILE A 202 2.57 3.46 5.55
N GLY A 203 2.38 4.72 5.16
CA GLY A 203 2.68 5.18 3.80
C GLY A 203 3.99 5.95 3.82
N GLU A 204 4.97 5.47 3.09
CA GLU A 204 6.22 6.17 2.89
C GLU A 204 6.08 7.17 1.75
N GLN A 205 6.47 8.41 2.01
CA GLN A 205 6.32 9.53 1.10
C GLN A 205 7.66 10.23 0.90
N ASP A 206 8.03 10.37 -0.36
CA ASP A 206 9.20 11.14 -0.79
C ASP A 206 8.76 12.54 -1.26
N PHE A 207 9.29 13.60 -0.62
CA PHE A 207 9.08 14.98 -1.03
C PHE A 207 10.33 15.55 -1.72
N TYR A 208 10.11 16.45 -2.71
CA TYR A 208 11.12 17.10 -3.51
C TYR A 208 10.90 18.61 -3.45
N ILE A 209 11.43 19.24 -2.41
CA ILE A 209 11.15 20.63 -2.10
C ILE A 209 12.30 21.51 -2.58
N PRO A 210 12.04 22.53 -3.43
CA PRO A 210 13.05 23.47 -3.85
C PRO A 210 13.62 24.28 -2.69
N GLN A 211 14.89 24.67 -2.79
CA GLN A 211 15.56 25.57 -1.86
C GLN A 211 15.89 26.88 -2.54
N ASP A 212 15.97 27.96 -1.77
CA ASP A 212 16.47 29.25 -2.23
C ASP A 212 18.02 29.31 -2.24
N GLU A 213 18.57 30.49 -2.53
CA GLU A 213 20.03 30.70 -2.59
C GLU A 213 20.72 30.57 -1.22
N GLU A 214 19.98 30.74 -0.14
CA GLU A 214 20.41 30.60 1.24
C GLU A 214 20.33 29.14 1.72
N GLY A 215 19.63 28.26 0.96
CA GLY A 215 19.43 26.83 1.27
C GLY A 215 18.18 26.56 2.10
N GLU A 216 17.29 27.56 2.28
CA GLU A 216 16.02 27.41 2.97
C GLU A 216 14.95 26.83 2.04
N TYR A 217 14.05 25.98 2.56
CA TYR A 217 12.97 25.37 1.77
C TYR A 217 11.91 26.42 1.37
N LYS A 218 11.60 26.47 0.08
CA LYS A 218 10.61 27.39 -0.47
C LYS A 218 9.18 26.98 -0.12
N THR A 219 8.34 27.97 0.12
CA THR A 219 6.88 27.84 0.22
C THR A 219 6.24 28.70 -0.86
N TYR A 220 5.19 28.18 -1.50
CA TYR A 220 4.48 28.83 -2.61
C TYR A 220 3.06 29.21 -2.19
N ASP A 221 2.45 30.18 -2.88
CA ASP A 221 1.08 30.63 -2.59
C ASP A 221 0.01 29.68 -3.15
N SER A 222 0.38 28.82 -4.12
CA SER A 222 -0.52 27.82 -4.71
C SER A 222 0.23 26.55 -5.12
N PRO A 223 -0.46 25.39 -5.29
CA PRO A 223 0.18 24.15 -5.69
C PRO A 223 0.96 24.26 -7.00
N SER A 224 0.41 24.97 -8.00
CA SER A 224 1.00 25.04 -9.35
C SER A 224 2.18 26.00 -9.46
N GLU A 225 2.35 26.93 -8.52
CA GLU A 225 3.42 27.95 -8.60
C GLU A 225 4.81 27.32 -8.50
N GLY A 226 4.98 26.32 -7.65
CA GLY A 226 6.26 25.61 -7.46
C GLY A 226 6.57 24.53 -8.48
N PHE A 227 5.69 24.26 -9.45
CA PHE A 227 5.78 23.07 -10.31
C PHE A 227 7.10 22.94 -11.07
N GLU A 228 7.56 24.01 -11.73
CA GLU A 228 8.79 23.98 -12.55
C GLU A 228 10.04 23.71 -11.66
N GLU A 229 10.14 24.39 -10.52
CA GLU A 229 11.25 24.22 -9.59
C GLU A 229 11.21 22.86 -8.91
N MET A 230 10.03 22.35 -8.54
CA MET A 230 9.88 20.98 -8.05
C MET A 230 10.32 19.93 -9.07
N MET A 231 10.00 20.13 -10.36
CA MET A 231 10.44 19.25 -11.44
C MET A 231 11.98 19.21 -11.55
N GLU A 232 12.69 20.30 -11.30
CA GLU A 232 14.14 20.32 -11.27
C GLU A 232 14.69 19.45 -10.13
N VAL A 233 14.12 19.56 -8.93
CA VAL A 233 14.50 18.71 -7.79
C VAL A 233 14.15 17.25 -8.04
N MET A 234 12.95 16.95 -8.55
CA MET A 234 12.52 15.59 -8.89
C MET A 234 13.44 14.91 -9.91
N ASN A 235 13.96 15.65 -10.89
CA ASN A 235 14.89 15.14 -11.88
C ASN A 235 16.23 14.71 -11.28
N THR A 236 16.58 15.13 -10.06
CA THR A 236 17.76 14.64 -9.34
C THR A 236 17.58 13.20 -8.83
N LEU A 237 16.34 12.71 -8.75
CA LEU A 237 15.94 11.44 -8.14
C LEU A 237 16.33 11.33 -6.67
N THR A 238 16.63 12.46 -6.02
CA THR A 238 17.02 12.52 -4.61
C THR A 238 16.01 13.33 -3.84
N PRO A 239 15.14 12.71 -3.02
CA PRO A 239 14.17 13.42 -2.24
C PRO A 239 14.83 14.29 -1.17
N THR A 240 14.22 15.42 -0.85
CA THR A 240 14.63 16.25 0.27
C THR A 240 14.21 15.65 1.59
N HIS A 241 12.99 15.11 1.65
CA HIS A 241 12.42 14.40 2.79
C HIS A 241 11.92 13.03 2.33
N GLU A 242 12.07 12.06 3.21
CA GLU A 242 11.52 10.71 3.10
C GLU A 242 10.84 10.42 4.41
N VAL A 243 9.52 10.45 4.45
CA VAL A 243 8.77 10.46 5.71
C VAL A 243 7.71 9.37 5.75
N PHE A 244 7.33 8.97 6.94
CA PHE A 244 6.18 8.10 7.15
C PHE A 244 4.96 8.93 7.54
N ASN A 245 3.84 8.64 6.91
CA ASN A 245 2.55 9.29 7.14
C ASN A 245 2.59 10.83 7.06
N GLY A 246 3.35 11.34 6.08
CA GLY A 246 3.26 12.71 5.60
C GLY A 246 4.13 13.74 6.30
N ALA A 247 4.78 13.40 7.43
CA ALA A 247 5.70 14.31 8.09
C ALA A 247 6.77 13.57 8.92
N VAL A 248 7.89 14.22 9.15
CA VAL A 248 8.91 13.75 10.09
C VAL A 248 8.28 13.58 11.46
N GLY A 249 8.43 12.40 12.06
CA GLY A 249 7.90 12.14 13.40
C GLY A 249 6.38 11.94 13.50
N ALA A 250 5.63 11.92 12.40
CA ALA A 250 4.17 11.83 12.40
C ALA A 250 3.61 10.65 13.23
N ILE A 251 4.34 9.55 13.29
CA ILE A 251 3.97 8.33 14.05
C ILE A 251 5.09 7.92 15.03
N THR A 252 5.63 8.91 15.75
CA THR A 252 6.62 8.74 16.82
C THR A 252 6.16 9.43 18.11
N GLY A 253 6.89 9.27 19.22
CA GLY A 253 6.55 9.91 20.48
C GLY A 253 5.13 9.62 20.96
N ASP A 254 4.35 10.66 21.23
CA ASP A 254 2.96 10.54 21.70
C ASP A 254 2.01 10.01 20.62
N ASN A 255 2.40 10.08 19.35
CA ASN A 255 1.64 9.56 18.20
C ASN A 255 2.09 8.15 17.78
N ALA A 256 2.98 7.51 18.54
CA ALA A 256 3.48 6.17 18.24
C ALA A 256 2.33 5.14 18.16
N MET A 257 2.48 4.17 17.30
CA MET A 257 1.65 2.97 17.29
C MET A 257 1.81 2.22 18.61
N THR A 258 0.83 1.42 19.02
CA THR A 258 0.85 0.71 20.31
C THR A 258 0.54 -0.76 20.15
N ALA A 259 1.21 -1.59 20.98
CA ALA A 259 0.92 -3.01 21.13
C ALA A 259 1.17 -3.46 22.58
N SER A 260 0.87 -4.70 22.88
CA SER A 260 1.22 -5.38 24.12
C SER A 260 2.01 -6.65 23.81
N VAL A 261 2.80 -7.12 24.76
CA VAL A 261 3.46 -8.43 24.64
C VAL A 261 2.41 -9.52 24.43
N GLY A 262 2.61 -10.33 23.39
CA GLY A 262 1.68 -11.37 22.94
C GLY A 262 0.73 -10.94 21.84
N GLU A 263 0.56 -9.63 21.57
CA GLU A 263 -0.25 -9.16 20.42
C GLU A 263 0.50 -9.34 19.10
N THR A 264 -0.22 -9.79 18.10
CA THR A 264 0.23 -9.88 16.71
C THR A 264 -0.25 -8.66 15.94
N VAL A 265 0.66 -7.93 15.32
CA VAL A 265 0.39 -6.72 14.54
C VAL A 265 0.66 -6.97 13.07
N LEU A 266 -0.30 -6.61 12.22
CA LEU A 266 -0.15 -6.54 10.77
C LEU A 266 0.31 -5.13 10.38
N PHE A 267 1.53 -5.01 9.89
CA PHE A 267 2.06 -3.79 9.27
C PHE A 267 1.80 -3.82 7.77
N LEU A 268 1.03 -2.85 7.29
CA LEU A 268 0.80 -2.59 5.88
C LEU A 268 1.67 -1.41 5.49
N HIS A 269 2.53 -1.56 4.49
CA HIS A 269 3.45 -0.51 4.09
C HIS A 269 3.36 -0.28 2.59
N SER A 270 3.20 0.97 2.16
CA SER A 270 3.18 1.36 0.74
C SER A 270 4.22 2.42 0.43
N GLN A 271 4.79 2.35 -0.78
CA GLN A 271 5.61 3.41 -1.37
C GLN A 271 5.19 3.56 -2.85
N ALA A 272 4.59 4.71 -3.17
CA ALA A 272 3.97 4.89 -4.47
C ALA A 272 4.95 5.24 -5.59
N ASN A 273 6.18 5.69 -5.26
CA ASN A 273 7.17 6.18 -6.24
C ASN A 273 8.49 5.40 -6.20
N ARG A 274 9.15 5.33 -5.03
CA ARG A 274 10.48 4.73 -4.86
C ARG A 274 10.39 3.33 -4.25
N ASP A 275 11.47 2.57 -4.31
CA ASP A 275 11.62 1.34 -3.53
C ASP A 275 11.99 1.65 -2.07
N THR A 276 11.56 0.79 -1.16
CA THR A 276 11.80 0.91 0.28
C THR A 276 12.22 -0.40 0.91
N ARG A 277 12.81 -0.33 2.10
CA ARG A 277 13.34 -1.48 2.83
C ARG A 277 12.91 -1.42 4.29
N PRO A 278 11.65 -1.73 4.58
CA PRO A 278 11.17 -1.74 5.96
C PRO A 278 11.91 -2.73 6.86
N HIS A 279 12.15 -2.31 8.09
CA HIS A 279 12.75 -3.09 9.16
C HIS A 279 12.13 -2.71 10.49
N LEU A 280 11.79 -3.70 11.32
CA LEU A 280 11.34 -3.49 12.69
C LEU A 280 12.52 -3.77 13.63
N ILE A 281 13.12 -2.71 14.19
CA ILE A 281 14.25 -2.83 15.10
C ILE A 281 13.77 -3.45 16.42
N GLY A 282 14.26 -4.65 16.71
CA GLY A 282 13.85 -5.43 17.89
C GLY A 282 12.92 -6.60 17.56
N GLY A 283 12.51 -6.75 16.31
CA GLY A 283 11.68 -7.85 15.82
C GLY A 283 12.06 -8.31 14.41
N HIS A 284 11.44 -9.39 13.99
CA HIS A 284 11.55 -9.92 12.63
C HIS A 284 10.14 -10.03 12.07
N GLY A 285 9.97 -9.92 10.75
CA GLY A 285 8.69 -10.26 10.13
C GLY A 285 8.45 -11.76 10.26
N ASP A 286 7.54 -12.18 11.15
CA ASP A 286 7.19 -13.59 11.32
C ASP A 286 6.64 -14.16 10.01
N TYR A 287 5.77 -13.38 9.36
CA TYR A 287 5.25 -13.61 8.01
C TYR A 287 5.32 -12.33 7.20
N VAL A 288 5.87 -12.40 5.97
CA VAL A 288 6.09 -11.23 5.12
C VAL A 288 5.66 -11.50 3.69
N TRP A 289 4.80 -10.64 3.16
CA TRP A 289 4.45 -10.51 1.74
C TRP A 289 5.05 -9.21 1.20
N GLU A 290 6.35 -9.21 0.89
CA GLU A 290 7.09 -7.99 0.50
C GLU A 290 6.58 -7.31 -0.77
N LYS A 291 5.87 -8.06 -1.64
CA LYS A 291 5.22 -7.55 -2.84
C LYS A 291 3.69 -7.46 -2.72
N GLY A 292 3.19 -7.64 -1.51
CA GLY A 292 1.77 -7.50 -1.18
C GLY A 292 0.84 -8.57 -1.77
N ASN A 293 1.33 -9.61 -2.43
CA ASN A 293 0.49 -10.64 -3.02
C ASN A 293 0.15 -11.72 -1.99
N PHE A 294 -1.06 -11.74 -1.49
CA PHE A 294 -1.54 -12.76 -0.54
C PHE A 294 -1.82 -14.13 -1.16
N GLY A 295 -1.74 -14.24 -2.48
CA GLY A 295 -1.80 -15.53 -3.19
C GLY A 295 -0.46 -16.27 -3.18
N ASP A 296 0.63 -15.62 -2.77
CA ASP A 296 1.94 -16.27 -2.58
C ASP A 296 2.09 -16.73 -1.13
N ASP A 297 2.86 -17.82 -0.93
CA ASP A 297 3.27 -18.22 0.41
C ASP A 297 4.08 -17.06 1.05
N PRO A 298 3.81 -16.68 2.31
CA PRO A 298 4.61 -15.66 2.98
C PRO A 298 6.05 -16.16 3.23
N MET A 299 7.01 -15.24 3.09
CA MET A 299 8.34 -15.46 3.65
C MET A 299 8.29 -15.36 5.17
N THR A 300 9.22 -15.98 5.87
CA THR A 300 9.22 -16.03 7.34
C THR A 300 10.55 -15.55 7.91
N ASN A 301 10.47 -14.94 9.10
CA ASN A 301 11.62 -14.50 9.89
C ASN A 301 12.56 -13.55 9.14
N LEU A 302 12.00 -12.62 8.39
CA LEU A 302 12.81 -11.60 7.69
C LEU A 302 13.17 -10.46 8.64
N GLU A 303 14.44 -10.11 8.70
CA GLU A 303 14.91 -8.92 9.42
C GLU A 303 14.54 -7.64 8.67
N THR A 304 14.70 -7.64 7.35
CA THR A 304 14.39 -6.53 6.44
C THR A 304 13.78 -7.10 5.18
N TRP A 305 12.78 -6.42 4.63
CA TRP A 305 12.14 -6.83 3.39
C TRP A 305 12.12 -5.71 2.36
N ALA A 306 11.94 -6.04 1.08
CA ALA A 306 12.03 -5.08 -0.01
C ALA A 306 10.64 -4.89 -0.65
N ILE A 307 10.15 -3.66 -0.63
CA ILE A 307 8.94 -3.26 -1.35
C ILE A 307 9.38 -2.45 -2.58
N PRO A 308 9.09 -2.91 -3.81
CA PRO A 308 9.41 -2.14 -5.00
C PRO A 308 8.57 -0.88 -5.11
N GLY A 309 9.11 0.14 -5.79
CA GLY A 309 8.40 1.38 -6.06
C GLY A 309 7.07 1.15 -6.77
N GLY A 310 6.03 1.88 -6.37
CA GLY A 310 4.67 1.70 -6.88
C GLY A 310 3.97 0.45 -6.35
N ALA A 311 4.39 -0.08 -5.20
CA ALA A 311 3.80 -1.25 -4.57
C ALA A 311 3.53 -1.05 -3.08
N ALA A 312 2.85 -2.03 -2.50
CA ALA A 312 2.67 -2.14 -1.07
C ALA A 312 3.04 -3.57 -0.63
N GLY A 313 3.40 -3.73 0.63
CA GLY A 313 3.70 -5.00 1.26
C GLY A 313 2.98 -5.15 2.59
N ALA A 314 3.06 -6.34 3.17
CA ALA A 314 2.50 -6.66 4.47
C ALA A 314 3.50 -7.49 5.27
N ALA A 315 3.60 -7.23 6.57
CA ALA A 315 4.40 -8.01 7.50
C ALA A 315 3.65 -8.19 8.82
N LEU A 316 3.69 -9.39 9.38
CA LEU A 316 3.19 -9.68 10.72
C LEU A 316 4.33 -9.87 11.68
N TYR A 317 4.16 -9.38 12.90
CA TYR A 317 5.04 -9.66 14.03
C TYR A 317 4.26 -9.78 15.33
N THR A 318 4.56 -10.84 16.09
CA THR A 318 4.03 -11.04 17.44
C THR A 318 5.05 -10.51 18.46
N PHE A 319 4.68 -9.45 19.19
CA PHE A 319 5.58 -8.80 20.12
C PHE A 319 5.89 -9.69 21.33
N GLN A 320 7.17 -9.88 21.63
CA GLN A 320 7.65 -10.78 22.70
C GLN A 320 8.32 -10.05 23.86
N GLN A 321 8.66 -8.77 23.68
CA GLN A 321 9.28 -7.91 24.69
C GLN A 321 8.58 -6.56 24.74
N PRO A 322 8.47 -5.93 25.92
CA PRO A 322 8.01 -4.55 26.03
C PRO A 322 9.09 -3.56 25.61
N GLY A 323 8.70 -2.32 25.37
CA GLY A 323 9.60 -1.21 25.05
C GLY A 323 9.24 -0.48 23.78
N VAL A 324 10.14 0.36 23.31
CA VAL A 324 9.97 1.11 22.05
C VAL A 324 10.69 0.39 20.93
N TYR A 325 9.91 -0.01 19.92
CA TYR A 325 10.43 -0.55 18.67
C TYR A 325 10.42 0.55 17.62
N ALA A 326 11.52 0.70 16.89
CA ALA A 326 11.55 1.58 15.74
C ALA A 326 11.28 0.78 14.46
N TYR A 327 10.28 1.23 13.69
CA TYR A 327 10.01 0.75 12.35
C TYR A 327 10.60 1.76 11.37
N VAL A 328 11.52 1.35 10.52
CA VAL A 328 12.33 2.26 9.70
C VAL A 328 12.45 1.78 8.25
N ASN A 329 12.67 2.68 7.30
CA ASN A 329 13.33 2.33 6.06
C ASN A 329 14.82 2.08 6.38
N HIS A 330 15.33 0.87 6.14
CA HIS A 330 16.72 0.54 6.51
C HIS A 330 17.78 1.14 5.58
N ASN A 331 17.45 2.07 4.71
CA ASN A 331 18.36 3.11 4.29
C ASN A 331 18.45 4.13 5.44
N LEU A 332 19.41 3.94 6.31
CA LEU A 332 19.47 4.66 7.60
C LEU A 332 19.64 6.18 7.45
N ILE A 333 20.14 6.65 6.32
CA ILE A 333 20.18 8.10 6.02
C ILE A 333 18.75 8.62 5.80
N GLU A 334 17.92 7.88 5.07
CA GLU A 334 16.52 8.23 4.87
C GLU A 334 15.73 8.11 6.19
N ALA A 335 15.99 7.07 6.99
CA ALA A 335 15.34 6.89 8.29
C ALA A 335 15.65 8.03 9.26
N VAL A 336 16.93 8.34 9.47
CA VAL A 336 17.38 9.22 10.57
C VAL A 336 17.43 10.69 10.15
N LEU A 337 17.89 10.98 8.93
CA LEU A 337 18.12 12.34 8.47
C LEU A 337 16.98 12.91 7.63
N LYS A 338 16.09 12.06 7.09
CA LYS A 338 14.98 12.48 6.23
C LYS A 338 13.59 12.14 6.78
N GLY A 339 13.51 11.33 7.87
CA GLY A 339 12.28 11.14 8.62
C GLY A 339 11.53 9.82 8.39
N ALA A 340 12.09 8.84 7.64
CA ALA A 340 11.45 7.54 7.39
C ALA A 340 11.52 6.61 8.62
N THR A 341 10.91 7.07 9.72
CA THR A 341 10.91 6.40 11.04
C THR A 341 9.53 6.47 11.69
N ALA A 342 9.11 5.35 12.26
CA ALA A 342 7.94 5.21 13.12
C ALA A 342 8.29 4.49 14.41
N HIS A 343 7.46 4.63 15.45
CA HIS A 343 7.61 3.91 16.69
C HIS A 343 6.40 3.01 16.97
N VAL A 344 6.67 1.87 17.61
CA VAL A 344 5.66 1.04 18.28
C VAL A 344 6.02 0.97 19.75
N VAL A 345 5.15 1.47 20.61
CA VAL A 345 5.30 1.36 22.07
C VAL A 345 4.57 0.10 22.52
N VAL A 346 5.32 -0.82 23.13
CA VAL A 346 4.83 -2.13 23.54
C VAL A 346 4.81 -2.23 25.07
N ASP A 347 3.62 -2.48 25.62
CA ASP A 347 3.43 -2.71 27.06
C ASP A 347 3.64 -4.19 27.41
N GLY A 348 4.16 -4.46 28.61
CA GLY A 348 4.31 -5.82 29.11
C GLY A 348 5.43 -5.96 30.12
N GLU A 349 5.71 -7.21 30.50
CA GLU A 349 6.80 -7.55 31.41
C GLU A 349 8.05 -7.96 30.61
N TRP A 350 9.20 -7.45 31.03
CA TRP A 350 10.49 -7.76 30.41
C TRP A 350 10.89 -9.22 30.65
N ASN A 351 11.28 -9.92 29.58
CA ASN A 351 11.73 -11.29 29.62
C ASN A 351 13.27 -11.39 29.43
N ASN A 352 13.99 -11.63 30.50
CA ASN A 352 15.47 -11.77 30.50
C ASN A 352 15.95 -12.99 29.70
N ASP A 353 15.10 -14.01 29.47
CA ASP A 353 15.51 -15.17 28.68
C ASP A 353 15.71 -14.80 27.19
N LEU A 354 15.06 -13.72 26.71
CA LEU A 354 15.21 -13.25 25.36
C LEU A 354 16.32 -12.21 25.20
N LEU A 355 16.48 -11.31 26.16
CA LEU A 355 17.51 -10.25 26.15
C LEU A 355 17.78 -9.76 27.56
N GLU A 356 19.04 -9.83 27.99
CA GLU A 356 19.47 -9.38 29.29
C GLU A 356 20.79 -8.62 29.22
N GLN A 357 20.89 -7.51 29.95
CA GLN A 357 22.16 -6.82 30.16
C GLN A 357 22.93 -7.50 31.32
N ILE A 358 23.96 -8.29 31.00
CA ILE A 358 24.73 -9.04 32.02
C ILE A 358 25.62 -8.13 32.85
N SER A 359 26.13 -7.05 32.30
CA SER A 359 26.93 -6.06 33.02
C SER A 359 26.67 -4.64 32.51
N ALA A 360 26.66 -3.67 33.41
CA ALA A 360 26.65 -2.28 33.04
C ALA A 360 27.98 -1.86 32.35
N PRO A 361 27.98 -0.81 31.53
CA PRO A 361 29.20 -0.20 30.99
C PRO A 361 30.16 0.16 32.18
N ALA A 362 31.44 -0.21 32.02
CA ALA A 362 32.50 0.11 33.00
C ALA A 362 33.79 0.42 32.26
N ASP A 363 34.73 1.10 32.95
CA ASP A 363 36.06 1.36 32.42
C ASP A 363 36.81 0.06 32.19
N ILE A 364 37.52 -0.03 31.06
CA ILE A 364 38.38 -1.16 30.76
C ILE A 364 39.53 -1.18 31.79
N GLN A 365 39.56 -2.22 32.58
CA GLN A 365 40.71 -2.46 33.48
C GLN A 365 41.82 -3.10 32.66
N ASN A 366 42.96 -2.38 32.54
CA ASN A 366 44.18 -2.86 31.84
C ASN A 366 44.94 -3.88 32.72
#